data_4d42b52b2b5821b5fd91e8cc0a79d903
#
_entry.id   4d42b52b2b5821b5fd91e8cc0a79d903
#
_cell.length_a   1.000
_cell.length_b   1.000
_cell.length_c   1.000
_cell.angle_alpha   90.00
_cell.angle_beta   90.00
_cell.angle_gamma   90.00
#
_symmetry.space_group_name_H-M   'P 1'
#
loop_
_entity.id
_entity.type
_entity.pdbx_description
1 polymer ?
#
loop_
_entity_poly.entity_id
_entity_poly.type
_entity_poly.pdbx_seq_one_letter_code
_entity_poly.pdbx_strand_id
1 'polypeptide(L)'
;KNELRRTYSGVIYPGRPHEFISIANEQMPDASFSGEGNGRFVLLTSRLPYEIESQWDISQKMDTWIYDMQSRQLVEIAKPVPGRPQISPSGNFTYWWNASEKQWHAFDNINRRTINLTAEIPVNFWNEKNDTPGKPDAYGVAAWGQDDRFVLLYDAFDIWKIDPIGKQKPENITKNAGRADSITFRYINTDPDKRFIEPKDL
;
A
#
# COMPACT_ATOMS: atom_id res chain seq x y z
N LYS A 1 -27.23 -13.57 11.77
CA LYS A 1 -27.82 -12.24 12.10
C LYS A 1 -26.98 -11.05 11.60
N ASN A 2 -25.66 -11.20 11.42
CA ASN A 2 -24.79 -10.11 10.97
C ASN A 2 -24.81 -9.88 9.45
N GLU A 3 -25.09 -10.88 8.64
CA GLU A 3 -25.12 -10.77 7.17
C GLU A 3 -26.22 -9.85 6.63
N LEU A 4 -27.38 -9.83 7.29
CA LEU A 4 -28.50 -8.95 6.93
C LEU A 4 -28.22 -7.44 7.17
N ARG A 5 -27.07 -7.11 7.78
CA ARG A 5 -26.64 -5.73 8.07
C ARG A 5 -25.37 -5.33 7.32
N ARG A 6 -24.87 -6.17 6.41
CA ARG A 6 -23.71 -5.79 5.59
C ARG A 6 -24.09 -4.65 4.68
N THR A 7 -23.24 -3.63 4.68
CA THR A 7 -23.30 -2.48 3.76
C THR A 7 -22.08 -2.50 2.88
N TYR A 8 -22.23 -2.08 1.65
CA TYR A 8 -21.16 -2.01 0.67
C TYR A 8 -20.97 -0.58 0.17
N SER A 9 -19.74 -0.20 -0.08
CA SER A 9 -19.41 1.14 -0.57
C SER A 9 -19.87 1.34 -2.01
N GLY A 10 -20.42 2.51 -2.28
CA GLY A 10 -20.79 2.96 -3.61
C GLY A 10 -20.52 4.44 -3.78
N VAL A 11 -20.57 4.93 -5.00
CA VAL A 11 -20.32 6.33 -5.36
C VAL A 11 -21.54 6.93 -6.02
N ILE A 12 -21.88 8.15 -5.61
CA ILE A 12 -22.89 9.01 -6.24
C ILE A 12 -22.21 10.33 -6.57
N TYR A 13 -22.38 10.80 -7.80
CA TYR A 13 -21.90 12.11 -8.21
C TYR A 13 -22.94 13.19 -7.90
N PRO A 14 -22.60 14.27 -7.16
CA PRO A 14 -23.57 15.32 -6.77
C PRO A 14 -24.30 15.95 -7.97
N GLY A 15 -23.65 16.08 -9.12
CA GLY A 15 -24.25 16.58 -10.35
C GLY A 15 -25.10 15.57 -11.14
N ARG A 16 -25.12 14.30 -10.71
CA ARG A 16 -25.82 13.19 -11.35
C ARG A 16 -26.41 12.25 -10.31
N PRO A 17 -27.38 12.69 -9.50
CA PRO A 17 -27.86 11.94 -8.33
C PRO A 17 -28.51 10.59 -8.68
N HIS A 18 -28.88 10.36 -9.94
CA HIS A 18 -29.42 9.08 -10.40
C HIS A 18 -28.34 8.09 -10.86
N GLU A 19 -27.08 8.52 -10.92
CA GLU A 19 -25.95 7.65 -11.30
C GLU A 19 -25.28 7.09 -10.05
N PHE A 20 -25.78 5.96 -9.57
CA PHE A 20 -25.15 5.18 -8.49
C PHE A 20 -24.23 4.15 -9.10
N ILE A 21 -22.97 4.10 -8.60
CA ILE A 21 -21.99 3.09 -8.95
C ILE A 21 -21.75 2.23 -7.71
N SER A 22 -22.16 0.97 -7.73
CA SER A 22 -21.78 0.00 -6.70
C SER A 22 -20.30 -0.33 -6.88
N ILE A 23 -19.49 -0.09 -5.87
CA ILE A 23 -18.05 -0.32 -5.89
C ILE A 23 -17.73 -1.64 -5.20
N ALA A 24 -18.15 -1.80 -3.96
CA ALA A 24 -17.96 -3.03 -3.20
C ALA A 24 -19.19 -3.96 -3.33
N ASN A 25 -18.97 -5.24 -3.09
CA ASN A 25 -20.00 -6.28 -3.10
C ASN A 25 -19.60 -7.45 -2.18
N GLU A 26 -20.37 -8.54 -2.17
CA GLU A 26 -20.10 -9.71 -1.32
C GLU A 26 -18.75 -10.37 -1.59
N GLN A 27 -18.25 -10.36 -2.82
CA GLN A 27 -16.96 -10.97 -3.18
C GLN A 27 -15.79 -10.04 -2.87
N MET A 28 -16.02 -8.73 -2.94
CA MET A 28 -15.04 -7.66 -2.73
C MET A 28 -15.60 -6.66 -1.70
N PRO A 29 -15.68 -7.07 -0.41
CA PRO A 29 -16.40 -6.27 0.59
C PRO A 29 -15.67 -5.00 1.03
N ASP A 30 -14.35 -4.99 0.93
CA ASP A 30 -13.53 -3.90 1.45
C ASP A 30 -13.09 -2.98 0.32
N ALA A 31 -13.39 -1.69 0.44
CA ALA A 31 -13.02 -0.65 -0.53
C ALA A 31 -12.21 0.45 0.14
N SER A 32 -11.06 0.78 -0.45
CA SER A 32 -10.21 1.90 -0.04
C SER A 32 -10.10 2.92 -1.17
N PHE A 33 -10.54 4.13 -0.89
CA PHE A 33 -10.56 5.24 -1.86
C PHE A 33 -9.26 6.05 -1.77
N SER A 34 -8.70 6.41 -2.92
CA SER A 34 -7.58 7.35 -3.00
C SER A 34 -8.08 8.81 -3.06
N GLY A 35 -7.17 9.77 -2.87
CA GLY A 35 -7.46 11.20 -3.06
C GLY A 35 -8.65 11.70 -2.23
N GLU A 36 -8.79 11.22 -0.98
CA GLU A 36 -9.92 11.59 -0.08
C GLU A 36 -11.30 11.22 -0.61
N GLY A 37 -11.37 10.17 -1.42
CA GLY A 37 -12.60 9.74 -2.07
C GLY A 37 -12.84 10.35 -3.44
N ASN A 38 -11.95 11.25 -3.89
CA ASN A 38 -12.04 11.90 -5.21
C ASN A 38 -10.97 11.38 -6.19
N GLY A 39 -10.24 10.32 -5.83
CA GLY A 39 -9.22 9.72 -6.67
C GLY A 39 -9.80 8.89 -7.81
N ARG A 40 -8.98 8.69 -8.85
CA ARG A 40 -9.34 7.86 -10.01
C ARG A 40 -9.50 6.39 -9.66
N PHE A 41 -8.69 5.89 -8.75
CA PHE A 41 -8.61 4.46 -8.46
C PHE A 41 -9.17 4.12 -7.08
N VAL A 42 -9.87 3.00 -6.99
CA VAL A 42 -10.36 2.40 -5.74
C VAL A 42 -9.76 1.02 -5.60
N LEU A 43 -9.08 0.78 -4.49
CA LEU A 43 -8.58 -0.54 -4.12
C LEU A 43 -9.71 -1.36 -3.53
N LEU A 44 -9.92 -2.56 -4.05
CA LEU A 44 -10.87 -3.54 -3.55
C LEU A 44 -10.12 -4.75 -3.04
N THR A 45 -10.50 -5.23 -1.86
CA THR A 45 -9.87 -6.41 -1.27
C THR A 45 -10.91 -7.37 -0.70
N SER A 46 -10.50 -8.64 -0.62
CA SER A 46 -11.28 -9.68 0.05
C SER A 46 -10.36 -10.67 0.74
N ARG A 47 -10.58 -10.90 2.02
CA ARG A 47 -9.94 -11.99 2.76
C ARG A 47 -10.86 -13.20 2.94
N LEU A 48 -12.10 -13.12 2.46
CA LEU A 48 -13.11 -14.15 2.62
C LEU A 48 -12.64 -15.55 2.21
N PRO A 49 -11.90 -15.74 1.10
CA PRO A 49 -11.38 -17.06 0.70
C PRO A 49 -10.38 -17.66 1.71
N TYR A 50 -9.78 -16.83 2.57
CA TYR A 50 -8.68 -17.19 3.48
C TYR A 50 -9.08 -17.13 4.96
N GLU A 51 -10.36 -16.84 5.29
CA GLU A 51 -10.83 -16.70 6.68
C GLU A 51 -10.58 -17.96 7.51
N ILE A 52 -10.81 -19.13 6.94
CA ILE A 52 -10.61 -20.39 7.64
C ILE A 52 -9.10 -20.60 7.89
N GLU A 53 -8.26 -20.42 6.88
CA GLU A 53 -6.81 -20.57 6.98
C GLU A 53 -6.21 -19.59 7.99
N SER A 54 -6.73 -18.37 8.07
CA SER A 54 -6.25 -17.32 8.98
C SER A 54 -6.45 -17.61 10.47
N GLN A 55 -7.18 -18.67 10.83
CA GLN A 55 -7.33 -19.09 12.21
C GLN A 55 -6.07 -19.73 12.80
N TRP A 56 -5.18 -20.26 11.93
CA TRP A 56 -3.92 -20.90 12.32
C TRP A 56 -2.71 -20.41 11.52
N ASP A 57 -2.90 -19.83 10.34
CA ASP A 57 -1.85 -19.16 9.57
C ASP A 57 -1.96 -17.65 9.76
N ILE A 58 -1.01 -17.07 10.51
CA ILE A 58 -0.91 -15.61 10.72
C ILE A 58 -0.49 -14.86 9.45
N SER A 59 -0.12 -15.57 8.38
CA SER A 59 0.17 -14.92 7.10
C SER A 59 -1.10 -14.33 6.51
N GLN A 60 -1.08 -13.02 6.27
CA GLN A 60 -2.23 -12.34 5.70
C GLN A 60 -2.21 -12.52 4.19
N LYS A 61 -3.36 -12.88 3.64
CA LYS A 61 -3.59 -13.05 2.21
C LYS A 61 -4.89 -12.35 1.85
N MET A 62 -4.89 -11.63 0.73
CA MET A 62 -6.09 -10.94 0.23
C MET A 62 -6.18 -11.06 -1.28
N ASP A 63 -7.34 -11.45 -1.79
CA ASP A 63 -7.66 -11.20 -3.17
C ASP A 63 -7.75 -9.71 -3.40
N THR A 64 -7.17 -9.21 -4.45
CA THR A 64 -6.94 -7.77 -4.63
C THR A 64 -7.22 -7.33 -6.05
N TRP A 65 -8.01 -6.27 -6.16
CA TRP A 65 -8.38 -5.63 -7.43
C TRP A 65 -8.23 -4.12 -7.33
N ILE A 66 -8.12 -3.50 -8.47
CA ILE A 66 -8.23 -2.05 -8.63
C ILE A 66 -9.38 -1.73 -9.55
N TYR A 67 -10.26 -0.82 -9.11
CA TYR A 67 -11.34 -0.29 -9.92
C TYR A 67 -10.96 1.09 -10.42
N ASP A 68 -10.96 1.29 -11.74
CA ASP A 68 -10.71 2.58 -12.38
C ASP A 68 -12.05 3.30 -12.59
N MET A 69 -12.28 4.35 -11.83
CA MET A 69 -13.50 5.16 -11.88
C MET A 69 -13.70 5.85 -13.23
N GLN A 70 -12.62 6.12 -13.96
CA GLN A 70 -12.68 6.80 -15.26
C GLN A 70 -13.09 5.84 -16.38
N SER A 71 -12.46 4.68 -16.46
CA SER A 71 -12.76 3.66 -17.48
C SER A 71 -13.86 2.69 -17.06
N ARG A 72 -14.26 2.68 -15.76
CA ARG A 72 -15.19 1.72 -15.14
C ARG A 72 -14.74 0.27 -15.28
N GLN A 73 -13.42 0.06 -15.32
CA GLN A 73 -12.84 -1.26 -15.43
C GLN A 73 -12.36 -1.76 -14.06
N LEU A 74 -12.67 -3.01 -13.79
CA LEU A 74 -12.10 -3.77 -12.68
C LEU A 74 -10.91 -4.55 -13.19
N VAL A 75 -9.76 -4.41 -12.53
CA VAL A 75 -8.51 -5.10 -12.85
C VAL A 75 -8.11 -5.94 -11.66
N GLU A 76 -7.94 -7.22 -11.85
CA GLU A 76 -7.37 -8.12 -10.85
C GLU A 76 -5.87 -7.89 -10.75
N ILE A 77 -5.36 -7.63 -9.52
CA ILE A 77 -3.93 -7.52 -9.25
C ILE A 77 -3.36 -8.92 -8.99
N ALA A 78 -3.89 -9.64 -8.03
CA ALA A 78 -3.55 -11.03 -7.75
C ALA A 78 -4.57 -11.70 -6.80
N LYS A 79 -4.57 -13.04 -6.79
CA LYS A 79 -5.32 -13.91 -5.89
C LYS A 79 -4.44 -15.08 -5.40
N PRO A 80 -3.86 -14.96 -4.20
CA PRO A 80 -3.83 -13.78 -3.31
C PRO A 80 -2.66 -12.84 -3.55
N VAL A 81 -2.81 -11.60 -3.06
CA VAL A 81 -1.67 -10.77 -2.70
C VAL A 81 -1.24 -11.18 -1.29
N PRO A 82 0.05 -11.52 -1.06
CA PRO A 82 0.54 -11.78 0.29
C PRO A 82 0.66 -10.46 1.07
N GLY A 83 0.07 -10.40 2.26
CA GLY A 83 0.08 -9.22 3.12
C GLY A 83 -1.20 -8.38 3.04
N ARG A 84 -1.09 -7.11 3.41
CA ARG A 84 -2.18 -6.12 3.38
C ARG A 84 -1.92 -5.08 2.31
N PRO A 85 -2.54 -5.20 1.13
CA PRO A 85 -2.41 -4.18 0.10
C PRO A 85 -3.04 -2.86 0.56
N GLN A 86 -2.38 -1.77 0.21
CA GLN A 86 -2.81 -0.41 0.46
C GLN A 86 -2.72 0.39 -0.84
N ILE A 87 -3.52 1.44 -0.94
CA ILE A 87 -3.46 2.37 -2.07
C ILE A 87 -2.65 3.61 -1.68
N SER A 88 -1.80 4.09 -2.58
CA SER A 88 -1.04 5.33 -2.39
C SER A 88 -1.95 6.56 -2.33
N PRO A 89 -1.52 7.69 -1.75
CA PRO A 89 -2.37 8.86 -1.58
C PRO A 89 -3.01 9.39 -2.85
N SER A 90 -2.27 9.45 -3.97
CA SER A 90 -2.85 9.87 -5.27
C SER A 90 -3.50 8.71 -6.03
N GLY A 91 -3.36 7.48 -5.54
CA GLY A 91 -3.99 6.29 -6.12
C GLY A 91 -3.23 5.68 -7.29
N ASN A 92 -2.05 6.16 -7.64
CA ASN A 92 -1.30 5.64 -8.78
C ASN A 92 -0.71 4.25 -8.53
N PHE A 93 -0.54 3.87 -7.26
CA PHE A 93 0.02 2.58 -6.87
C PHE A 93 -0.83 1.86 -5.83
N THR A 94 -0.88 0.54 -5.94
CA THR A 94 -1.29 -0.38 -4.87
C THR A 94 -0.03 -1.07 -4.36
N TYR A 95 0.27 -1.01 -3.06
CA TYR A 95 1.52 -1.50 -2.52
C TYR A 95 1.30 -2.41 -1.32
N TRP A 96 2.22 -3.34 -1.09
CA TRP A 96 2.15 -4.30 0.01
C TRP A 96 3.52 -4.83 0.42
N TRP A 97 3.58 -5.30 1.64
CA TRP A 97 4.71 -6.06 2.16
C TRP A 97 4.53 -7.55 1.90
N ASN A 98 5.47 -8.17 1.19
CA ASN A 98 5.54 -9.62 1.05
C ASN A 98 6.51 -10.19 2.08
N ALA A 99 5.97 -10.68 3.20
CA ALA A 99 6.78 -11.20 4.30
C ALA A 99 7.54 -12.49 3.92
N SER A 100 7.09 -13.24 2.91
CA SER A 100 7.78 -14.44 2.43
C SER A 100 9.04 -14.11 1.65
N GLU A 101 8.98 -13.09 0.80
CA GLU A 101 10.11 -12.59 0.03
C GLU A 101 10.92 -11.55 0.80
N LYS A 102 10.37 -11.01 1.91
CA LYS A 102 10.94 -9.91 2.69
C LYS A 102 11.18 -8.66 1.83
N GLN A 103 10.20 -8.35 0.98
CA GLN A 103 10.28 -7.27 -0.01
C GLN A 103 8.99 -6.44 -0.04
N TRP A 104 9.15 -5.15 -0.33
CA TRP A 104 8.05 -4.28 -0.70
C TRP A 104 7.75 -4.40 -2.19
N HIS A 105 6.49 -4.56 -2.51
CA HIS A 105 5.97 -4.57 -3.87
C HIS A 105 4.99 -3.42 -4.09
N ALA A 106 4.90 -2.97 -5.33
CA ALA A 106 3.87 -2.08 -5.79
C ALA A 106 3.30 -2.55 -7.13
N PHE A 107 2.02 -2.34 -7.32
CA PHE A 107 1.36 -2.46 -8.61
C PHE A 107 1.08 -1.06 -9.15
N ASP A 108 1.59 -0.76 -10.32
CA ASP A 108 1.31 0.46 -11.07
C ASP A 108 -0.11 0.37 -11.63
N ASN A 109 -1.05 1.10 -11.04
CA ASN A 109 -2.47 1.04 -11.38
C ASN A 109 -2.75 1.57 -12.79
N ILE A 110 -1.86 2.42 -13.32
CA ILE A 110 -1.97 3.00 -14.67
C ILE A 110 -1.45 2.02 -15.72
N ASN A 111 -0.22 1.52 -15.54
CA ASN A 111 0.47 0.67 -16.50
C ASN A 111 0.25 -0.83 -16.27
N ARG A 112 -0.48 -1.20 -15.20
CA ARG A 112 -0.90 -2.58 -14.86
C ARG A 112 0.27 -3.56 -14.76
N ARG A 113 1.30 -3.18 -14.02
CA ARG A 113 2.50 -4.00 -13.80
C ARG A 113 2.91 -4.01 -12.34
N THR A 114 3.40 -5.16 -11.87
CA THR A 114 3.98 -5.29 -10.53
C THR A 114 5.46 -4.94 -10.56
N ILE A 115 5.92 -4.25 -9.52
CA ILE A 115 7.28 -3.77 -9.35
C ILE A 115 7.75 -4.19 -7.95
N ASN A 116 8.95 -4.77 -7.86
CA ASN A 116 9.61 -4.97 -6.58
C ASN A 116 10.38 -3.69 -6.22
N LEU A 117 9.95 -3.01 -5.16
CA LEU A 117 10.50 -1.72 -4.76
C LEU A 117 11.87 -1.81 -4.08
N THR A 118 12.19 -2.96 -3.49
CA THR A 118 13.35 -3.09 -2.60
C THR A 118 14.39 -4.12 -3.04
N ALA A 119 14.18 -4.76 -4.20
CA ALA A 119 15.06 -5.84 -4.68
C ALA A 119 16.53 -5.45 -4.86
N GLU A 120 16.79 -4.20 -5.25
CA GLU A 120 18.14 -3.72 -5.56
C GLU A 120 18.82 -3.01 -4.38
N ILE A 121 18.17 -2.94 -3.22
CA ILE A 121 18.68 -2.19 -2.05
C ILE A 121 19.38 -3.17 -1.10
N PRO A 122 20.68 -2.96 -0.79
CA PRO A 122 21.47 -3.91 -0.03
C PRO A 122 21.28 -3.81 1.49
N VAL A 123 20.04 -3.57 1.95
CA VAL A 123 19.66 -3.52 3.36
C VAL A 123 18.34 -4.25 3.59
N ASN A 124 18.07 -4.61 4.83
CA ASN A 124 16.83 -5.28 5.21
C ASN A 124 15.75 -4.26 5.56
N PHE A 125 14.57 -4.41 4.94
CA PHE A 125 13.36 -3.64 5.25
C PHE A 125 12.44 -4.35 6.25
N TRP A 126 12.82 -5.53 6.72
CA TRP A 126 12.09 -6.33 7.69
C TRP A 126 12.71 -6.23 9.09
N ASN A 127 11.90 -6.45 10.11
CA ASN A 127 12.34 -6.40 11.51
C ASN A 127 13.40 -7.47 11.79
N GLU A 128 14.67 -7.06 11.77
CA GLU A 128 15.84 -7.92 11.99
C GLU A 128 15.91 -8.48 13.43
N LYS A 129 15.15 -7.88 14.36
CA LYS A 129 15.05 -8.31 15.76
C LYS A 129 13.82 -9.20 16.01
N ASN A 130 13.16 -9.67 14.94
CA ASN A 130 12.02 -10.58 15.09
C ASN A 130 12.49 -11.91 15.70
N ASP A 131 12.03 -12.21 16.90
CA ASP A 131 12.32 -13.43 17.66
C ASP A 131 11.10 -14.37 17.75
N THR A 132 10.03 -14.03 17.04
CA THR A 132 8.82 -14.87 16.99
C THR A 132 8.88 -15.88 15.84
N PRO A 133 8.19 -17.03 15.94
CA PRO A 133 8.17 -18.05 14.89
C PRO A 133 7.55 -17.60 13.56
N GLY A 134 6.92 -16.42 13.51
CA GLY A 134 6.28 -15.86 12.31
C GLY A 134 7.28 -15.25 11.33
N LYS A 135 6.78 -14.96 10.13
CA LYS A 135 7.50 -14.16 9.14
C LYS A 135 7.63 -12.73 9.66
N PRO A 136 8.80 -12.08 9.50
CA PRO A 136 9.01 -10.74 10.03
C PRO A 136 8.17 -9.69 9.31
N ASP A 137 7.62 -8.74 10.06
CA ASP A 137 7.01 -7.54 9.51
C ASP A 137 8.06 -6.57 8.97
N ALA A 138 7.64 -5.70 8.06
CA ALA A 138 8.46 -4.59 7.60
C ALA A 138 8.56 -3.50 8.68
N TYR A 139 9.62 -2.69 8.62
CA TYR A 139 9.70 -1.47 9.42
C TYR A 139 8.66 -0.41 9.01
N GLY A 140 8.14 -0.50 7.79
CA GLY A 140 6.98 0.28 7.34
C GLY A 140 7.29 1.34 6.29
N VAL A 141 6.25 2.05 5.91
CA VAL A 141 6.27 3.19 5.00
C VAL A 141 6.27 4.47 5.83
N ALA A 142 7.23 5.36 5.57
CA ALA A 142 7.29 6.65 6.22
C ALA A 142 6.26 7.62 5.64
N ALA A 143 6.24 7.76 4.33
CA ALA A 143 5.32 8.62 3.60
C ALA A 143 5.41 8.38 2.09
N TRP A 144 4.49 8.99 1.36
CA TRP A 144 4.52 9.13 -0.09
C TRP A 144 4.81 10.58 -0.48
N GLY A 145 5.51 10.76 -1.58
CA GLY A 145 5.69 12.07 -2.17
C GLY A 145 4.47 12.54 -2.93
N GLN A 146 4.44 13.85 -3.22
CA GLN A 146 3.37 14.44 -4.03
C GLN A 146 3.20 13.71 -5.36
N ASP A 147 1.97 13.48 -5.77
CA ASP A 147 1.58 12.74 -6.98
C ASP A 147 2.16 11.32 -7.04
N ASP A 148 2.47 10.72 -5.87
CA ASP A 148 3.09 9.40 -5.72
C ASP A 148 4.44 9.26 -6.46
N ARG A 149 5.18 10.38 -6.64
CA ARG A 149 6.47 10.38 -7.39
C ARG A 149 7.57 9.58 -6.73
N PHE A 150 7.47 9.40 -5.42
CA PHE A 150 8.38 8.55 -4.63
C PHE A 150 7.68 8.03 -3.40
N VAL A 151 8.23 6.97 -2.84
CA VAL A 151 7.84 6.45 -1.53
C VAL A 151 9.06 6.46 -0.61
N LEU A 152 8.85 6.78 0.66
CA LEU A 152 9.83 6.68 1.72
C LEU A 152 9.61 5.42 2.52
N LEU A 153 10.58 4.54 2.55
CA LEU A 153 10.55 3.29 3.31
C LEU A 153 11.59 3.32 4.42
N TYR A 154 11.25 2.69 5.55
CA TYR A 154 12.18 2.51 6.67
C TYR A 154 12.96 1.21 6.53
N ASP A 155 14.29 1.27 6.76
CA ASP A 155 15.04 0.14 7.26
C ASP A 155 15.11 0.21 8.81
N ALA A 156 15.99 -0.59 9.44
CA ALA A 156 16.13 -0.60 10.88
C ALA A 156 16.49 0.77 11.47
N PHE A 157 17.22 1.59 10.72
CA PHE A 157 17.81 2.84 11.19
C PHE A 157 17.47 4.04 10.30
N ASP A 158 17.52 3.83 8.99
CA ASP A 158 17.54 4.88 7.98
C ASP A 158 16.23 4.99 7.19
N ILE A 159 16.13 6.03 6.36
CA ILE A 159 15.00 6.28 5.47
C ILE A 159 15.47 6.25 4.02
N TRP A 160 14.79 5.48 3.21
CA TRP A 160 15.08 5.29 1.80
C TRP A 160 14.00 5.90 0.92
N LYS A 161 14.42 6.75 -0.01
CA LYS A 161 13.57 7.31 -1.06
C LYS A 161 13.66 6.43 -2.29
N ILE A 162 12.49 5.97 -2.75
CA ILE A 162 12.38 5.01 -3.85
C ILE A 162 11.43 5.57 -4.89
N ASP A 163 11.85 5.56 -6.15
CA ASP A 163 10.98 5.81 -7.30
C ASP A 163 10.16 4.55 -7.58
N PRO A 164 8.83 4.58 -7.39
CA PRO A 164 8.01 3.40 -7.52
C PRO A 164 7.87 2.87 -8.95
N ILE A 165 8.31 3.65 -9.97
CA ILE A 165 8.37 3.17 -11.36
C ILE A 165 9.73 2.65 -11.78
N GLY A 166 10.76 2.79 -10.90
CA GLY A 166 12.08 2.21 -11.09
C GLY A 166 12.97 2.94 -12.11
N LYS A 167 12.68 4.22 -12.42
CA LYS A 167 13.52 5.03 -13.32
C LYS A 167 14.73 5.64 -12.61
N GLN A 168 14.60 5.88 -11.32
CA GLN A 168 15.66 6.46 -10.49
C GLN A 168 16.17 5.41 -9.51
N LYS A 169 17.48 5.44 -9.23
CA LYS A 169 18.07 4.57 -8.22
C LYS A 169 17.56 4.94 -6.83
N PRO A 170 17.33 3.95 -5.95
CA PRO A 170 17.02 4.20 -4.55
C PRO A 170 18.08 5.07 -3.87
N GLU A 171 17.67 5.99 -3.03
CA GLU A 171 18.53 6.92 -2.30
C GLU A 171 18.30 6.79 -0.79
N ASN A 172 19.38 6.59 -0.03
CA ASN A 172 19.32 6.73 1.43
C ASN A 172 19.40 8.22 1.78
N ILE A 173 18.24 8.82 2.11
CA ILE A 173 18.15 10.27 2.38
C ILE A 173 18.78 10.68 3.71
N THR A 174 18.97 9.72 4.63
CA THR A 174 19.70 9.92 5.91
C THR A 174 21.20 9.64 5.78
N LYS A 175 21.70 9.34 4.57
CA LYS A 175 23.13 9.15 4.24
C LYS A 175 23.82 8.08 5.09
N ASN A 176 23.08 7.04 5.47
CA ASN A 176 23.52 5.95 6.36
C ASN A 176 23.96 6.40 7.77
N ALA A 177 23.64 7.63 8.18
CA ALA A 177 23.99 8.12 9.51
C ALA A 177 23.31 7.31 10.62
N GLY A 178 22.08 6.85 10.38
CA GLY A 178 21.35 6.02 11.34
C GLY A 178 22.08 4.73 11.66
N ARG A 179 22.50 4.00 10.64
CA ARG A 179 23.22 2.73 10.81
C ARG A 179 24.62 2.93 11.37
N ALA A 180 25.33 4.00 10.94
CA ALA A 180 26.67 4.30 11.42
C ALA A 180 26.70 4.62 12.93
N ASP A 181 25.75 5.40 13.41
CA ASP A 181 25.71 5.91 14.79
C ASP A 181 24.71 5.16 15.67
N SER A 182 24.08 4.09 15.17
CA SER A 182 23.02 3.33 15.86
C SER A 182 21.83 4.20 16.27
N ILE A 183 21.49 5.20 15.44
CA ILE A 183 20.36 6.13 15.63
C ILE A 183 19.23 5.72 14.70
N THR A 184 18.00 5.67 15.23
CA THR A 184 16.83 5.34 14.42
C THR A 184 16.14 6.61 13.94
N PHE A 185 16.15 6.86 12.63
CA PHE A 185 15.40 7.95 12.02
C PHE A 185 13.94 7.54 11.79
N ARG A 186 13.01 8.43 12.16
CA ARG A 186 11.58 8.28 11.88
C ARG A 186 11.00 9.61 11.46
N TYR A 187 10.22 9.60 10.40
CA TYR A 187 9.47 10.76 9.95
C TYR A 187 8.32 11.06 10.90
N ILE A 188 8.18 12.31 11.31
CA ILE A 188 7.06 12.78 12.10
C ILE A 188 6.25 13.74 11.24
N ASN A 189 5.03 13.33 10.89
CA ASN A 189 4.10 14.23 10.22
C ASN A 189 3.57 15.24 11.24
N THR A 190 3.97 16.50 11.10
CA THR A 190 3.53 17.61 11.97
C THR A 190 2.27 18.32 11.46
N ASP A 191 1.83 17.99 10.26
CA ASP A 191 0.61 18.51 9.64
C ASP A 191 -0.33 17.35 9.30
N PRO A 192 -1.35 17.08 10.13
CA PRO A 192 -2.25 15.94 9.93
C PRO A 192 -3.06 16.01 8.63
N ASP A 193 -3.20 17.18 8.04
CA ASP A 193 -3.92 17.38 6.78
C ASP A 193 -3.04 17.06 5.56
N LYS A 194 -1.71 17.01 5.73
CA LYS A 194 -0.78 16.60 4.69
C LYS A 194 -0.72 15.09 4.55
N ARG A 195 -1.07 14.58 3.40
CA ARG A 195 -1.02 13.14 3.06
C ARG A 195 0.23 12.74 2.29
N PHE A 196 1.02 13.70 1.87
CA PHE A 196 2.25 13.48 1.10
C PHE A 196 3.34 14.46 1.53
N ILE A 197 4.58 14.08 1.25
CA ILE A 197 5.76 14.94 1.47
C ILE A 197 6.08 15.66 0.16
N GLU A 198 6.40 16.95 0.25
CA GLU A 198 6.95 17.70 -0.87
C GLU A 198 8.47 17.50 -0.93
N PRO A 199 9.09 17.52 -2.14
CA PRO A 199 10.54 17.35 -2.28
C PRO A 199 11.38 18.37 -1.49
N LYS A 200 10.82 19.56 -1.24
CA LYS A 200 11.50 20.61 -0.44
C LYS A 200 11.53 20.32 1.06
N ASP A 201 10.71 19.36 1.53
CA ASP A 201 10.63 18.98 2.94
C ASP A 201 11.61 17.85 3.28
N LEU A 202 12.38 17.36 2.30
CA LEU A 202 13.46 16.36 2.42
C LEU A 202 14.82 17.03 2.44
#